data_3a1fecdf2aaf4360058e3ea771cad68e
#
_entry.id   3a1fecdf2aaf4360058e3ea771cad68e
#
_cell.length_a   1.000
_cell.length_b   1.000
_cell.length_c   1.000
_cell.angle_alpha   90.00
_cell.angle_beta   90.00
_cell.angle_gamma   90.00
#
_symmetry.space_group_name_H-M   'P 1'
#
loop_
_entity.id
_entity.type
_entity.pdbx_description
1 polymer ?
#
loop_
_entity_poly.entity_id
_entity_poly.type
_entity_poly.pdbx_seq_one_letter_code
_entity_poly.pdbx_strand_id
1 'polypeptide(L)'
;MRLAADETVSGCRTPHADSEKEVADLRTAIETATNRLQALIARVDAHAAQIIGFQIALGKDEDLCEPIFAAIRQGAAADEAWRGAMNDEIETYERSQNEYFRARASDLKDLRDQVLACLFGVTAAEAPPGGAVMVGTDLSPSRFLSIDWKAGSALVLTEGSATSHVAMLARARGVPMIVALQGDVPVDATEILVDAVDGTVMVGPTDADRQQFQRRMESDAAQRVAIERSAYRPAVTRDGVAVTVSINVADVTELDSLDPEVCDGVGLVRTELLFADASAQPAEDAQYEAYRHILNWAAGRPVVVRTLDAGGDKPIAGLTIDGERNPFLGVRGVRLSLVRTEPFRVQLRALARAAVHGNLKVMVPMVTVPTELEAVRSMFQEEVGMLERDAIAAKVPPLGMMVEVPAAAIAPEVFNVDFFSIGSNDLAQYVTAAGRDNEAVSELADPLNPAVLRLIANVVRYGASAGVDTSLCGDAAADPNVLPTLLSCGLRSISVGIASVGRVKAAIAKLDLSAMKSGAPTTA
;
A
#
# COMPACT_ATOMS: atom_id res chain seq x y z
N MET A 1 -5.64 -25.86 16.88
CA MET A 1 -7.08 -26.08 16.62
C MET A 1 -7.29 -26.09 15.10
N ARG A 2 -7.85 -27.15 14.56
CA ARG A 2 -8.16 -27.16 13.12
C ARG A 2 -9.36 -26.23 12.89
N LEU A 3 -9.22 -25.29 11.97
CA LEU A 3 -10.38 -24.68 11.38
C LEU A 3 -11.17 -25.85 10.77
N ALA A 4 -12.41 -26.07 11.20
CA ALA A 4 -13.30 -26.85 10.37
C ALA A 4 -13.12 -26.25 8.96
N ALA A 5 -12.79 -27.08 7.97
CA ALA A 5 -12.88 -26.67 6.57
C ALA A 5 -14.17 -25.87 6.51
N ASP A 6 -14.12 -24.64 5.96
CA ASP A 6 -15.35 -23.84 5.89
C ASP A 6 -16.43 -24.84 5.57
N GLU A 7 -17.27 -25.15 6.58
CA GLU A 7 -18.38 -26.05 6.33
C GLU A 7 -19.17 -25.27 5.28
N THR A 8 -18.81 -25.50 4.03
CA THR A 8 -19.73 -25.24 2.94
C THR A 8 -20.99 -25.87 3.46
N VAL A 9 -21.92 -25.02 3.93
CA VAL A 9 -23.15 -25.49 4.53
C VAL A 9 -23.75 -26.45 3.50
N SER A 10 -23.38 -27.72 3.59
CA SER A 10 -23.66 -28.78 2.66
C SER A 10 -25.01 -29.40 3.02
N GLY A 11 -26.02 -28.55 3.10
CA GLY A 11 -27.40 -28.95 3.25
C GLY A 11 -28.16 -28.56 2.00
N CYS A 12 -29.09 -29.37 1.56
CA CYS A 12 -30.18 -28.98 0.66
C CYS A 12 -31.42 -28.80 1.50
N ARG A 13 -32.04 -27.63 1.46
CA ARG A 13 -33.36 -27.43 2.05
C ARG A 13 -34.43 -28.03 1.13
N THR A 14 -35.43 -28.62 1.74
CA THR A 14 -36.66 -28.87 0.99
C THR A 14 -37.42 -27.55 0.91
N PRO A 15 -37.72 -27.03 -0.31
CA PRO A 15 -38.38 -25.74 -0.43
C PRO A 15 -39.75 -25.78 0.25
N HIS A 16 -40.15 -24.67 0.84
CA HIS A 16 -41.49 -24.51 1.38
C HIS A 16 -42.53 -24.59 0.28
N ALA A 17 -43.69 -25.16 0.59
CA ALA A 17 -44.82 -25.17 -0.34
C ALA A 17 -45.30 -23.72 -0.66
N ASP A 18 -45.03 -22.76 0.21
CA ASP A 18 -45.28 -21.32 0.03
C ASP A 18 -43.95 -20.63 -0.37
N SER A 19 -43.87 -20.24 -1.62
CA SER A 19 -42.70 -19.57 -2.18
C SER A 19 -42.44 -18.20 -1.60
N GLU A 20 -43.49 -17.45 -1.15
CA GLU A 20 -43.30 -16.15 -0.50
C GLU A 20 -42.67 -16.31 0.88
N LYS A 21 -42.95 -17.40 1.57
CA LYS A 21 -42.29 -17.72 2.84
C LYS A 21 -40.83 -18.05 2.62
N GLU A 22 -40.50 -18.77 1.57
CA GLU A 22 -39.13 -19.11 1.20
C GLU A 22 -38.31 -17.85 0.83
N VAL A 23 -38.94 -16.89 0.10
CA VAL A 23 -38.36 -15.55 -0.16
C VAL A 23 -38.14 -14.77 1.15
N ALA A 24 -39.10 -14.81 2.07
CA ALA A 24 -39.00 -14.11 3.36
C ALA A 24 -37.86 -14.69 4.22
N ASP A 25 -37.68 -16.02 4.23
CA ASP A 25 -36.59 -16.71 4.93
C ASP A 25 -35.23 -16.24 4.39
N LEU A 26 -35.05 -16.17 3.07
CA LEU A 26 -33.80 -15.70 2.46
C LEU A 26 -33.56 -14.22 2.76
N ARG A 27 -34.57 -13.36 2.65
CA ARG A 27 -34.44 -11.92 3.03
C ARG A 27 -33.98 -11.77 4.47
N THR A 28 -34.57 -12.52 5.39
CA THR A 28 -34.18 -12.52 6.80
C THR A 28 -32.74 -12.99 7.00
N ALA A 29 -32.31 -14.00 6.24
CA ALA A 29 -30.94 -14.49 6.29
C ALA A 29 -29.93 -13.45 5.78
N ILE A 30 -30.22 -12.78 4.65
CA ILE A 30 -29.40 -11.68 4.11
C ILE A 30 -29.33 -10.50 5.10
N GLU A 31 -30.47 -10.07 5.65
CA GLU A 31 -30.51 -9.00 6.65
C GLU A 31 -29.71 -9.38 7.90
N THR A 32 -29.83 -10.63 8.37
CA THR A 32 -29.08 -11.10 9.54
C THR A 32 -27.58 -11.11 9.28
N ALA A 33 -27.13 -11.61 8.11
CA ALA A 33 -25.72 -11.64 7.72
C ALA A 33 -25.15 -10.20 7.58
N THR A 34 -25.86 -9.33 6.85
CA THR A 34 -25.42 -7.93 6.68
C THR A 34 -25.40 -7.13 7.98
N ASN A 35 -26.33 -7.37 8.91
CA ASN A 35 -26.32 -6.76 10.23
C ASN A 35 -25.14 -7.25 11.09
N ARG A 36 -24.76 -8.53 11.00
CA ARG A 36 -23.55 -9.06 11.66
C ARG A 36 -22.30 -8.38 11.11
N LEU A 37 -22.20 -8.24 9.79
CA LEU A 37 -21.11 -7.52 9.13
C LEU A 37 -21.07 -6.04 9.56
N GLN A 38 -22.24 -5.38 9.62
CA GLN A 38 -22.34 -3.98 10.09
C GLN A 38 -21.83 -3.80 11.52
N ALA A 39 -22.09 -4.77 12.40
CA ALA A 39 -21.58 -4.74 13.77
C ALA A 39 -20.05 -4.92 13.85
N LEU A 40 -19.42 -5.56 12.86
CA LEU A 40 -17.96 -5.69 12.77
C LEU A 40 -17.30 -4.37 12.35
N ILE A 41 -17.92 -3.58 11.45
CA ILE A 41 -17.36 -2.29 10.98
C ILE A 41 -17.00 -1.36 12.15
N ALA A 42 -17.83 -1.31 13.19
CA ALA A 42 -17.58 -0.46 14.37
C ALA A 42 -16.34 -0.87 15.20
N ARG A 43 -15.72 -2.03 14.88
CA ARG A 43 -14.64 -2.65 15.66
C ARG A 43 -13.35 -2.85 14.86
N VAL A 44 -13.31 -2.37 13.64
CA VAL A 44 -12.20 -2.58 12.70
C VAL A 44 -11.67 -1.24 12.17
N ASP A 45 -10.46 -1.26 11.62
CA ASP A 45 -9.85 -0.11 10.96
C ASP A 45 -10.52 0.22 9.60
N ALA A 46 -10.16 1.36 9.03
CA ALA A 46 -10.77 1.86 7.79
C ALA A 46 -10.63 0.88 6.61
N HIS A 47 -9.50 0.19 6.50
CA HIS A 47 -9.27 -0.76 5.41
C HIS A 47 -10.16 -2.00 5.53
N ALA A 48 -10.23 -2.60 6.72
CA ALA A 48 -11.14 -3.71 7.00
C ALA A 48 -12.62 -3.28 6.84
N ALA A 49 -12.96 -2.03 7.20
CA ALA A 49 -14.29 -1.48 7.01
C ALA A 49 -14.70 -1.38 5.53
N GLN A 50 -13.77 -1.08 4.62
CA GLN A 50 -14.02 -1.06 3.17
C GLN A 50 -14.32 -2.47 2.62
N ILE A 51 -13.60 -3.51 3.08
CA ILE A 51 -13.85 -4.89 2.69
C ILE A 51 -15.25 -5.33 3.11
N ILE A 52 -15.59 -5.10 4.38
CA ILE A 52 -16.91 -5.43 4.92
C ILE A 52 -18.01 -4.57 4.26
N GLY A 53 -17.73 -3.30 4.00
CA GLY A 53 -18.67 -2.38 3.33
C GLY A 53 -19.09 -2.86 1.95
N PHE A 54 -18.14 -3.42 1.18
CA PHE A 54 -18.44 -4.04 -0.11
C PHE A 54 -19.40 -5.23 0.02
N GLN A 55 -19.16 -6.13 0.98
CA GLN A 55 -20.05 -7.28 1.22
C GLN A 55 -21.46 -6.83 1.61
N ILE A 56 -21.59 -5.81 2.44
CA ILE A 56 -22.90 -5.24 2.83
C ILE A 56 -23.61 -4.62 1.63
N ALA A 57 -22.88 -3.87 0.79
CA ALA A 57 -23.44 -3.25 -0.41
C ALA A 57 -23.98 -4.32 -1.36
N LEU A 58 -23.20 -5.38 -1.60
CA LEU A 58 -23.59 -6.48 -2.47
C LEU A 58 -24.81 -7.25 -1.92
N GLY A 59 -24.86 -7.52 -0.60
CA GLY A 59 -26.02 -8.17 0.02
C GLY A 59 -27.31 -7.36 -0.04
N LYS A 60 -27.22 -6.05 -0.30
CA LYS A 60 -28.35 -5.12 -0.46
C LYS A 60 -28.63 -4.74 -1.91
N ASP A 61 -27.86 -5.28 -2.84
CA ASP A 61 -28.00 -4.98 -4.27
C ASP A 61 -29.27 -5.62 -4.82
N GLU A 62 -30.18 -4.78 -5.30
CA GLU A 62 -31.46 -5.21 -5.87
C GLU A 62 -31.25 -5.96 -7.19
N ASP A 63 -30.27 -5.55 -8.01
CA ASP A 63 -29.96 -6.19 -9.30
C ASP A 63 -29.44 -7.62 -9.11
N LEU A 64 -28.76 -7.91 -7.99
CA LEU A 64 -28.36 -9.25 -7.60
C LEU A 64 -29.53 -10.04 -6.97
N CYS A 65 -30.27 -9.42 -6.05
CA CYS A 65 -31.24 -10.13 -5.21
C CYS A 65 -32.56 -10.43 -5.93
N GLU A 66 -33.09 -9.55 -6.78
CA GLU A 66 -34.40 -9.75 -7.43
C GLU A 66 -34.45 -10.97 -8.38
N PRO A 67 -33.43 -11.27 -9.20
CA PRO A 67 -33.40 -12.53 -9.97
C PRO A 67 -33.47 -13.78 -9.08
N ILE A 68 -32.81 -13.76 -7.93
CA ILE A 68 -32.82 -14.86 -6.95
C ILE A 68 -34.24 -15.07 -6.39
N PHE A 69 -34.89 -13.99 -5.97
CA PHE A 69 -36.25 -14.05 -5.47
C PHE A 69 -37.26 -14.50 -6.55
N ALA A 70 -37.03 -14.09 -7.80
CA ALA A 70 -37.84 -14.55 -8.92
C ALA A 70 -37.68 -16.07 -9.16
N ALA A 71 -36.48 -16.61 -9.06
CA ALA A 71 -36.23 -18.05 -9.16
C ALA A 71 -36.90 -18.84 -8.03
N ILE A 72 -36.90 -18.31 -6.80
CA ILE A 72 -37.58 -18.94 -5.67
C ILE A 72 -39.11 -18.94 -5.89
N ARG A 73 -39.69 -17.85 -6.40
CA ARG A 73 -41.13 -17.82 -6.75
C ARG A 73 -41.51 -18.81 -7.84
N GLN A 74 -40.54 -19.24 -8.65
CA GLN A 74 -40.69 -20.27 -9.68
C GLN A 74 -40.47 -21.71 -9.16
N GLY A 75 -40.17 -21.87 -7.86
CA GLY A 75 -40.07 -23.17 -7.19
C GLY A 75 -38.65 -23.62 -6.83
N ALA A 76 -37.63 -22.77 -6.99
CA ALA A 76 -36.28 -23.08 -6.53
C ALA A 76 -36.22 -23.00 -4.99
N ALA A 77 -35.37 -23.80 -4.34
CA ALA A 77 -35.09 -23.65 -2.93
C ALA A 77 -34.21 -22.41 -2.69
N ALA A 78 -34.39 -21.73 -1.57
CA ALA A 78 -33.68 -20.48 -1.25
C ALA A 78 -32.15 -20.65 -1.23
N ASP A 79 -31.68 -21.77 -0.68
CA ASP A 79 -30.25 -22.08 -0.61
C ASP A 79 -29.65 -22.39 -1.98
N GLU A 80 -30.39 -23.08 -2.86
CA GLU A 80 -29.95 -23.37 -4.23
C GLU A 80 -29.92 -22.10 -5.09
N ALA A 81 -30.96 -21.27 -5.01
CA ALA A 81 -31.04 -20.02 -5.75
C ALA A 81 -29.94 -19.04 -5.34
N TRP A 82 -29.71 -18.87 -4.03
CA TRP A 82 -28.65 -18.01 -3.50
C TRP A 82 -27.27 -18.55 -3.89
N ARG A 83 -27.01 -19.84 -3.66
CA ARG A 83 -25.72 -20.48 -3.98
C ARG A 83 -25.39 -20.40 -5.47
N GLY A 84 -26.37 -20.64 -6.34
CA GLY A 84 -26.20 -20.57 -7.78
C GLY A 84 -25.80 -19.18 -8.24
N ALA A 85 -26.59 -18.16 -7.90
CA ALA A 85 -26.32 -16.79 -8.29
C ALA A 85 -24.97 -16.28 -7.75
N MET A 86 -24.65 -16.55 -6.48
CA MET A 86 -23.37 -16.16 -5.92
C MET A 86 -22.18 -16.89 -6.56
N ASN A 87 -22.32 -18.17 -6.92
CA ASN A 87 -21.27 -18.91 -7.62
C ASN A 87 -20.99 -18.33 -9.01
N ASP A 88 -22.03 -17.95 -9.75
CA ASP A 88 -21.89 -17.33 -11.08
C ASP A 88 -21.13 -15.99 -10.98
N GLU A 89 -21.44 -15.20 -9.94
CA GLU A 89 -20.76 -13.96 -9.66
C GLU A 89 -19.29 -14.20 -9.25
N ILE A 90 -19.03 -15.15 -8.34
CA ILE A 90 -17.67 -15.53 -7.92
C ILE A 90 -16.83 -15.95 -9.14
N GLU A 91 -17.38 -16.80 -10.03
CA GLU A 91 -16.68 -17.25 -11.24
C GLU A 91 -16.35 -16.07 -12.17
N THR A 92 -17.24 -15.09 -12.28
CA THR A 92 -17.02 -13.87 -13.06
C THR A 92 -15.83 -13.06 -12.51
N TYR A 93 -15.77 -12.89 -11.19
CA TYR A 93 -14.68 -12.18 -10.52
C TYR A 93 -13.35 -12.96 -10.63
N GLU A 94 -13.36 -14.27 -10.44
CA GLU A 94 -12.15 -15.13 -10.57
C GLU A 94 -11.55 -15.10 -11.98
N ARG A 95 -12.40 -15.02 -13.02
CA ARG A 95 -11.96 -14.94 -14.43
C ARG A 95 -11.51 -13.55 -14.86
N SER A 96 -11.68 -12.53 -14.02
CA SER A 96 -11.30 -11.15 -14.36
C SER A 96 -9.80 -11.06 -14.61
N GLN A 97 -9.39 -10.29 -15.61
CA GLN A 97 -7.98 -9.96 -15.83
C GLN A 97 -7.45 -8.94 -14.82
N ASN A 98 -8.33 -8.24 -14.12
CA ASN A 98 -7.99 -7.27 -13.10
C ASN A 98 -7.79 -7.97 -11.74
N GLU A 99 -6.59 -7.85 -11.19
CA GLU A 99 -6.21 -8.46 -9.90
C GLU A 99 -7.10 -7.98 -8.74
N TYR A 100 -7.51 -6.72 -8.75
CA TYR A 100 -8.44 -6.17 -7.76
C TYR A 100 -9.77 -6.94 -7.73
N PHE A 101 -10.36 -7.25 -8.89
CA PHE A 101 -11.59 -8.04 -8.93
C PHE A 101 -11.36 -9.50 -8.52
N ARG A 102 -10.24 -10.10 -8.91
CA ARG A 102 -9.91 -11.47 -8.45
C ARG A 102 -9.78 -11.56 -6.93
N ALA A 103 -9.16 -10.55 -6.30
CA ALA A 103 -9.05 -10.50 -4.84
C ALA A 103 -10.42 -10.41 -4.15
N ARG A 104 -11.41 -9.76 -4.79
CA ARG A 104 -12.78 -9.65 -4.27
C ARG A 104 -13.59 -10.95 -4.33
N ALA A 105 -13.17 -11.95 -5.10
CA ALA A 105 -13.84 -13.24 -5.15
C ALA A 105 -13.97 -13.91 -3.77
N SER A 106 -12.96 -13.73 -2.89
CA SER A 106 -13.00 -14.23 -1.51
C SER A 106 -14.07 -13.54 -0.66
N ASP A 107 -14.35 -12.25 -0.90
CA ASP A 107 -15.37 -11.49 -0.19
C ASP A 107 -16.79 -11.97 -0.59
N LEU A 108 -16.98 -12.32 -1.86
CA LEU A 108 -18.24 -12.91 -2.35
C LEU A 108 -18.47 -14.28 -1.75
N LYS A 109 -17.43 -15.13 -1.67
CA LYS A 109 -17.50 -16.44 -1.01
C LYS A 109 -17.91 -16.30 0.44
N ASP A 110 -17.29 -15.37 1.16
CA ASP A 110 -17.59 -15.08 2.56
C ASP A 110 -19.08 -14.66 2.74
N LEU A 111 -19.57 -13.71 1.94
CA LEU A 111 -20.97 -13.28 1.98
C LEU A 111 -21.94 -14.46 1.66
N ARG A 112 -21.66 -15.24 0.60
CA ARG A 112 -22.45 -16.42 0.25
C ARG A 112 -22.60 -17.36 1.44
N ASP A 113 -21.50 -17.69 2.06
CA ASP A 113 -21.45 -18.71 3.12
C ASP A 113 -22.07 -18.19 4.43
N GLN A 114 -21.93 -16.88 4.73
CA GLN A 114 -22.61 -16.26 5.87
C GLN A 114 -24.14 -16.28 5.71
N VAL A 115 -24.67 -15.92 4.54
CA VAL A 115 -26.11 -15.96 4.29
C VAL A 115 -26.63 -17.39 4.37
N LEU A 116 -25.91 -18.38 3.81
CA LEU A 116 -26.26 -19.78 3.95
C LEU A 116 -26.24 -20.23 5.41
N ALA A 117 -25.23 -19.87 6.18
CA ALA A 117 -25.17 -20.18 7.61
C ALA A 117 -26.35 -19.59 8.38
N CYS A 118 -26.79 -18.36 8.07
CA CYS A 118 -27.99 -17.75 8.64
C CYS A 118 -29.25 -18.50 8.22
N LEU A 119 -29.36 -18.88 6.95
CA LEU A 119 -30.51 -19.60 6.40
C LEU A 119 -30.68 -21.01 7.01
N PHE A 120 -29.57 -21.69 7.31
CA PHE A 120 -29.56 -23.00 7.98
C PHE A 120 -29.56 -22.91 9.50
N GLY A 121 -29.55 -21.70 10.10
CA GLY A 121 -29.51 -21.51 11.54
C GLY A 121 -28.21 -22.01 12.20
N VAL A 122 -27.12 -22.07 11.44
CA VAL A 122 -25.80 -22.45 11.96
C VAL A 122 -25.25 -21.31 12.81
N THR A 123 -24.96 -21.60 14.07
CA THR A 123 -24.32 -20.64 14.95
C THR A 123 -22.82 -20.62 14.70
N ALA A 124 -22.20 -19.42 14.76
CA ALA A 124 -20.75 -19.29 14.64
C ALA A 124 -20.02 -20.20 15.66
N ALA A 125 -18.96 -20.86 15.20
CA ALA A 125 -18.12 -21.68 16.08
C ALA A 125 -17.57 -20.83 17.24
N GLU A 126 -17.41 -21.48 18.41
CA GLU A 126 -16.83 -20.85 19.61
C GLU A 126 -15.46 -20.23 19.32
N ALA A 127 -15.18 -19.12 19.99
CA ALA A 127 -13.88 -18.46 19.89
C ALA A 127 -12.76 -19.42 20.33
N PRO A 128 -11.65 -19.50 19.58
CA PRO A 128 -10.54 -20.38 19.93
C PRO A 128 -9.95 -19.98 21.29
N PRO A 129 -9.43 -20.94 22.07
CA PRO A 129 -8.73 -20.63 23.31
C PRO A 129 -7.51 -19.75 23.04
N GLY A 130 -7.16 -18.87 23.99
CA GLY A 130 -5.99 -18.00 23.86
C GLY A 130 -4.71 -18.79 23.61
N GLY A 131 -3.86 -18.33 22.71
CA GLY A 131 -2.63 -19.00 22.30
C GLY A 131 -2.82 -20.17 21.32
N ALA A 132 -4.02 -20.36 20.77
CA ALA A 132 -4.26 -21.44 19.81
C ALA A 132 -3.70 -21.10 18.42
N VAL A 133 -3.02 -22.07 17.80
CA VAL A 133 -2.72 -22.04 16.37
C VAL A 133 -3.94 -22.60 15.63
N MET A 134 -4.50 -21.76 14.74
CA MET A 134 -5.59 -22.17 13.87
C MET A 134 -5.01 -22.69 12.56
N VAL A 135 -5.45 -23.88 12.13
CA VAL A 135 -4.95 -24.53 10.92
C VAL A 135 -6.14 -24.89 10.03
N GLY A 136 -6.09 -24.51 8.77
CA GLY A 136 -7.15 -24.78 7.77
C GLY A 136 -6.67 -24.65 6.35
N THR A 137 -7.61 -24.82 5.42
CA THR A 137 -7.37 -24.60 3.98
C THR A 137 -7.40 -23.11 3.65
N ASP A 138 -8.45 -22.42 4.09
CA ASP A 138 -8.65 -20.99 3.94
C ASP A 138 -9.41 -20.42 5.15
N LEU A 139 -9.49 -19.11 5.27
CA LEU A 139 -10.25 -18.41 6.30
C LEU A 139 -10.85 -17.15 5.71
N SER A 140 -12.15 -16.93 5.90
CA SER A 140 -12.81 -15.74 5.39
C SER A 140 -12.45 -14.48 6.20
N PRO A 141 -12.47 -13.28 5.55
CA PRO A 141 -12.17 -12.00 6.22
C PRO A 141 -13.06 -11.74 7.44
N SER A 142 -14.37 -11.97 7.33
CA SER A 142 -15.30 -11.74 8.45
C SER A 142 -15.04 -12.68 9.61
N ARG A 143 -14.71 -13.94 9.34
CA ARG A 143 -14.36 -14.91 10.38
C ARG A 143 -13.06 -14.56 11.07
N PHE A 144 -12.04 -14.13 10.30
CA PHE A 144 -10.79 -13.61 10.88
C PHE A 144 -11.06 -12.43 11.83
N LEU A 145 -11.92 -11.50 11.43
CA LEU A 145 -12.27 -10.30 12.20
C LEU A 145 -13.13 -10.61 13.44
N SER A 146 -13.88 -11.70 13.43
CA SER A 146 -14.71 -12.13 14.55
C SER A 146 -13.92 -12.82 15.67
N ILE A 147 -12.69 -13.26 15.39
CA ILE A 147 -11.82 -13.96 16.36
C ILE A 147 -11.11 -12.94 17.24
N ASP A 148 -11.12 -13.20 18.57
CA ASP A 148 -10.30 -12.47 19.53
C ASP A 148 -8.88 -13.05 19.57
N TRP A 149 -8.01 -12.52 18.70
CA TRP A 149 -6.62 -12.95 18.58
C TRP A 149 -5.83 -12.53 19.82
N LYS A 150 -5.43 -13.51 20.61
CA LYS A 150 -4.63 -13.31 21.84
C LYS A 150 -3.14 -13.55 21.58
N ALA A 151 -2.31 -13.10 22.49
CA ALA A 151 -0.89 -13.38 22.45
C ALA A 151 -0.62 -14.89 22.34
N GLY A 152 0.27 -15.28 21.43
CA GLY A 152 0.59 -16.68 21.13
C GLY A 152 -0.37 -17.35 20.16
N SER A 153 -1.41 -16.67 19.66
CA SER A 153 -2.25 -17.19 18.57
C SER A 153 -1.56 -16.99 17.21
N ALA A 154 -1.77 -17.94 16.29
CA ALA A 154 -1.29 -17.86 14.92
C ALA A 154 -2.29 -18.51 13.97
N LEU A 155 -2.18 -18.18 12.67
CA LEU A 155 -2.99 -18.74 11.59
C LEU A 155 -2.08 -19.44 10.57
N VAL A 156 -2.42 -20.68 10.23
CA VAL A 156 -1.70 -21.47 9.22
C VAL A 156 -2.72 -21.97 8.20
N LEU A 157 -2.56 -21.55 6.96
CA LEU A 157 -3.42 -21.94 5.84
C LEU A 157 -2.62 -22.73 4.80
N THR A 158 -3.24 -23.77 4.25
CA THR A 158 -2.64 -24.58 3.17
C THR A 158 -2.89 -23.97 1.78
N GLU A 159 -3.81 -23.02 1.68
CA GLU A 159 -4.12 -22.24 0.48
C GLU A 159 -3.96 -20.74 0.74
N GLY A 160 -4.30 -19.93 -0.29
CA GLY A 160 -4.25 -18.47 -0.21
C GLY A 160 -2.90 -17.87 -0.64
N SER A 161 -2.82 -16.56 -0.56
CA SER A 161 -1.63 -15.79 -0.93
C SER A 161 -1.26 -14.76 0.13
N ALA A 162 0.00 -14.30 0.12
CA ALA A 162 0.47 -13.24 1.00
C ALA A 162 -0.20 -11.87 0.74
N THR A 163 -0.87 -11.73 -0.41
CA THR A 163 -1.62 -10.53 -0.82
C THR A 163 -3.13 -10.66 -0.59
N SER A 164 -3.62 -11.81 -0.06
CA SER A 164 -5.04 -11.98 0.26
C SER A 164 -5.51 -10.98 1.33
N HIS A 165 -6.82 -10.67 1.32
CA HIS A 165 -7.42 -9.77 2.32
C HIS A 165 -7.17 -10.25 3.76
N VAL A 166 -7.25 -11.56 4.01
CA VAL A 166 -6.96 -12.13 5.35
C VAL A 166 -5.49 -11.95 5.72
N ALA A 167 -4.56 -12.12 4.78
CA ALA A 167 -3.13 -11.89 5.04
C ALA A 167 -2.84 -10.40 5.35
N MET A 168 -3.52 -9.49 4.66
CA MET A 168 -3.42 -8.05 4.97
C MET A 168 -3.98 -7.74 6.36
N LEU A 169 -5.15 -8.28 6.72
CA LEU A 169 -5.76 -8.12 8.03
C LEU A 169 -4.89 -8.72 9.16
N ALA A 170 -4.31 -9.91 8.93
CA ALA A 170 -3.40 -10.55 9.88
C ALA A 170 -2.16 -9.68 10.15
N ARG A 171 -1.58 -9.11 9.08
CA ARG A 171 -0.43 -8.21 9.17
C ARG A 171 -0.78 -6.92 9.91
N ALA A 172 -1.92 -6.30 9.61
CA ALA A 172 -2.39 -5.09 10.30
C ALA A 172 -2.63 -5.31 11.80
N ARG A 173 -3.07 -6.52 12.20
CA ARG A 173 -3.32 -6.89 13.60
C ARG A 173 -2.13 -7.56 14.29
N GLY A 174 -1.01 -7.72 13.60
CA GLY A 174 0.18 -8.39 14.15
C GLY A 174 -0.04 -9.87 14.49
N VAL A 175 -0.99 -10.54 13.80
CA VAL A 175 -1.25 -11.97 13.96
C VAL A 175 -0.29 -12.75 13.06
N PRO A 176 0.60 -13.61 13.62
CA PRO A 176 1.46 -14.47 12.81
C PRO A 176 0.63 -15.35 11.87
N MET A 177 0.94 -15.30 10.56
CA MET A 177 0.20 -16.06 9.56
C MET A 177 1.13 -16.69 8.54
N ILE A 178 0.87 -17.95 8.21
CA ILE A 178 1.49 -18.67 7.10
C ILE A 178 0.39 -19.05 6.11
N VAL A 179 0.63 -18.84 4.82
CA VAL A 179 -0.27 -19.23 3.70
C VAL A 179 0.46 -20.19 2.78
N ALA A 180 -0.31 -20.95 1.99
CA ALA A 180 0.21 -21.93 1.05
C ALA A 180 1.21 -22.93 1.67
N LEU A 181 0.98 -23.32 2.93
CA LEU A 181 1.84 -24.26 3.62
C LEU A 181 1.89 -25.59 2.84
N GLN A 182 3.11 -25.99 2.48
CA GLN A 182 3.34 -27.31 1.88
C GLN A 182 3.43 -28.37 2.96
N GLY A 183 2.54 -29.37 2.92
CA GLY A 183 2.49 -30.45 3.90
C GLY A 183 1.26 -30.38 4.81
N ASP A 184 1.09 -31.42 5.60
CA ASP A 184 -0.06 -31.59 6.50
C ASP A 184 0.33 -31.31 7.95
N VAL A 185 -0.53 -30.58 8.65
CA VAL A 185 -0.45 -30.45 10.11
C VAL A 185 -1.38 -31.51 10.71
N PRO A 186 -0.86 -32.48 11.51
CA PRO A 186 -1.69 -33.55 12.08
C PRO A 186 -2.84 -33.01 12.94
N VAL A 187 -4.00 -33.64 12.84
CA VAL A 187 -5.22 -33.22 13.57
C VAL A 187 -5.08 -33.35 15.09
N ASP A 188 -4.27 -34.29 15.52
CA ASP A 188 -3.97 -34.63 16.92
C ASP A 188 -2.76 -33.87 17.49
N ALA A 189 -2.18 -32.96 16.72
CA ALA A 189 -1.08 -32.13 17.20
C ALA A 189 -1.51 -31.28 18.40
N THR A 190 -0.86 -31.51 19.54
CA THR A 190 -1.16 -30.81 20.79
C THR A 190 -0.37 -29.52 20.94
N GLU A 191 0.79 -29.44 20.27
CA GLU A 191 1.66 -28.28 20.31
C GLU A 191 2.33 -28.06 18.96
N ILE A 192 2.35 -26.79 18.53
CA ILE A 192 2.91 -26.36 17.26
C ILE A 192 3.67 -25.04 17.49
N LEU A 193 4.89 -24.94 16.95
CA LEU A 193 5.61 -23.68 16.83
C LEU A 193 5.43 -23.12 15.42
N VAL A 194 5.05 -21.86 15.31
CA VAL A 194 4.81 -21.16 14.03
C VAL A 194 5.80 -20.01 13.89
N ASP A 195 6.67 -20.09 12.91
CA ASP A 195 7.56 -19.01 12.51
C ASP A 195 7.05 -18.39 11.22
N ALA A 196 6.31 -17.30 11.34
CA ALA A 196 5.74 -16.59 10.19
C ALA A 196 6.77 -15.77 9.40
N VAL A 197 7.99 -15.58 9.94
CA VAL A 197 9.08 -14.89 9.25
C VAL A 197 9.73 -15.84 8.24
N ASP A 198 10.06 -17.06 8.69
CA ASP A 198 10.67 -18.09 7.84
C ASP A 198 9.63 -18.96 7.13
N GLY A 199 8.34 -18.78 7.40
CA GLY A 199 7.27 -19.58 6.81
C GLY A 199 7.29 -21.04 7.26
N THR A 200 7.77 -21.34 8.48
CA THR A 200 7.94 -22.71 8.96
C THR A 200 6.99 -23.06 10.11
N VAL A 201 6.55 -24.33 10.11
CA VAL A 201 5.70 -24.92 11.15
C VAL A 201 6.40 -26.16 11.70
N MET A 202 6.60 -26.20 13.01
CA MET A 202 7.15 -27.36 13.70
C MET A 202 6.06 -28.01 14.58
N VAL A 203 5.78 -29.27 14.34
CA VAL A 203 4.77 -30.05 15.06
C VAL A 203 5.46 -30.92 16.12
N GLY A 204 4.93 -30.95 17.34
CA GLY A 204 5.47 -31.74 18.44
C GLY A 204 6.90 -31.37 18.82
N PRO A 205 7.19 -30.08 19.13
CA PRO A 205 8.53 -29.62 19.42
C PRO A 205 9.12 -30.30 20.65
N THR A 206 10.43 -30.56 20.62
CA THR A 206 11.19 -31.00 21.82
C THR A 206 11.45 -29.82 22.76
N ASP A 207 11.91 -30.08 23.98
CA ASP A 207 12.30 -29.01 24.91
C ASP A 207 13.45 -28.14 24.35
N ALA A 208 14.35 -28.73 23.57
CA ALA A 208 15.42 -27.99 22.92
C ALA A 208 14.87 -27.03 21.83
N ASP A 209 13.88 -27.51 21.07
CA ASP A 209 13.23 -26.69 20.02
C ASP A 209 12.49 -25.50 20.62
N ARG A 210 11.75 -25.74 21.74
CA ARG A 210 11.06 -24.66 22.47
C ARG A 210 12.03 -23.61 22.97
N GLN A 211 13.16 -24.05 23.59
CA GLN A 211 14.18 -23.13 24.07
C GLN A 211 14.81 -22.32 22.94
N GLN A 212 15.09 -22.94 21.80
CA GLN A 212 15.65 -22.26 20.64
C GLN A 212 14.66 -21.24 20.09
N PHE A 213 13.40 -21.61 19.93
CA PHE A 213 12.33 -20.74 19.46
C PHE A 213 12.13 -19.55 20.40
N GLN A 214 12.09 -19.81 21.72
CA GLN A 214 11.95 -18.76 22.72
C GLN A 214 13.10 -17.75 22.67
N ARG A 215 14.35 -18.20 22.59
CA ARG A 215 15.53 -17.32 22.44
C ARG A 215 15.44 -16.48 21.17
N ARG A 216 14.96 -17.06 20.09
CA ARG A 216 14.76 -16.34 18.82
C ARG A 216 13.69 -15.25 18.99
N MET A 217 12.53 -15.59 19.57
CA MET A 217 11.48 -14.61 19.84
C MET A 217 11.95 -13.47 20.76
N GLU A 218 12.73 -13.76 21.77
CA GLU A 218 13.32 -12.74 22.66
C GLU A 218 14.32 -11.85 21.91
N SER A 219 15.15 -12.43 21.06
CA SER A 219 16.08 -11.70 20.18
C SER A 219 15.32 -10.78 19.21
N ASP A 220 14.29 -11.29 18.57
CA ASP A 220 13.49 -10.53 17.60
C ASP A 220 12.71 -9.40 18.29
N ALA A 221 12.18 -9.65 19.49
CA ALA A 221 11.53 -8.63 20.29
C ALA A 221 12.52 -7.53 20.72
N ALA A 222 13.72 -7.90 21.16
CA ALA A 222 14.77 -6.95 21.50
C ALA A 222 15.23 -6.13 20.27
N GLN A 223 15.33 -6.79 19.11
CA GLN A 223 15.66 -6.12 17.87
C GLN A 223 14.57 -5.14 17.42
N ARG A 224 13.28 -5.50 17.54
CA ARG A 224 12.16 -4.58 17.27
C ARG A 224 12.24 -3.33 18.14
N VAL A 225 12.40 -3.49 19.45
CA VAL A 225 12.56 -2.37 20.38
C VAL A 225 13.78 -1.51 20.04
N ALA A 226 14.89 -2.12 19.62
CA ALA A 226 16.08 -1.39 19.20
C ALA A 226 15.84 -0.60 17.90
N ILE A 227 15.10 -1.17 16.94
CA ILE A 227 14.68 -0.51 15.70
C ILE A 227 13.75 0.68 15.99
N GLU A 228 12.74 0.51 16.82
CA GLU A 228 11.83 1.59 17.24
C GLU A 228 12.59 2.75 17.87
N ARG A 229 13.52 2.46 18.79
CA ARG A 229 14.39 3.48 19.39
C ARG A 229 15.30 4.16 18.37
N SER A 230 15.72 3.45 17.33
CA SER A 230 16.56 4.01 16.27
C SER A 230 15.82 5.04 15.43
N ALA A 231 14.49 4.99 15.34
CA ALA A 231 13.69 5.97 14.62
C ALA A 231 13.88 7.39 15.17
N TYR A 232 14.08 7.53 16.48
CA TYR A 232 14.28 8.81 17.17
C TYR A 232 15.74 9.30 17.23
N ARG A 233 16.66 8.57 16.59
CA ARG A 233 18.08 8.97 16.57
C ARG A 233 18.44 9.54 15.21
N PRO A 234 19.39 10.51 15.17
CA PRO A 234 19.97 10.93 13.90
C PRO A 234 20.59 9.74 13.16
N ALA A 235 20.38 9.67 11.85
CA ALA A 235 21.00 8.64 11.02
C ALA A 235 22.44 9.05 10.70
N VAL A 236 23.40 8.47 11.40
CA VAL A 236 24.84 8.75 11.23
C VAL A 236 25.58 7.42 11.10
N THR A 237 26.43 7.30 10.09
CA THR A 237 27.27 6.13 9.87
C THR A 237 28.38 6.01 10.92
N ARG A 238 29.05 4.85 10.99
CA ARG A 238 30.15 4.61 11.95
C ARG A 238 31.34 5.55 11.75
N ASP A 239 31.58 5.96 10.51
CA ASP A 239 32.61 6.93 10.13
C ASP A 239 32.11 8.41 10.19
N GLY A 240 30.96 8.65 10.81
CA GLY A 240 30.46 9.99 11.14
C GLY A 240 29.72 10.71 10.01
N VAL A 241 29.33 10.04 8.95
CA VAL A 241 28.58 10.65 7.85
C VAL A 241 27.09 10.72 8.20
N ALA A 242 26.54 11.91 8.22
CA ALA A 242 25.12 12.14 8.45
C ALA A 242 24.30 11.82 7.17
N VAL A 243 23.15 11.20 7.35
CA VAL A 243 22.18 10.88 6.27
C VAL A 243 20.80 11.39 6.71
N THR A 244 20.18 12.22 5.89
CA THR A 244 18.80 12.67 6.12
C THR A 244 17.83 11.54 5.78
N VAL A 245 16.94 11.19 6.70
CA VAL A 245 15.93 10.15 6.52
C VAL A 245 14.55 10.77 6.68
N SER A 246 13.89 10.99 5.55
CA SER A 246 12.52 11.50 5.44
C SER A 246 11.53 10.37 5.23
N ILE A 247 10.24 10.68 5.34
CA ILE A 247 9.15 9.71 5.10
C ILE A 247 8.44 9.96 3.76
N ASN A 248 7.90 8.86 3.20
CA ASN A 248 6.92 8.89 2.12
C ASN A 248 5.52 8.82 2.75
N VAL A 249 4.66 9.76 2.40
CA VAL A 249 3.26 9.83 2.84
C VAL A 249 2.35 9.47 1.68
N ALA A 250 1.56 8.45 1.88
CA ALA A 250 0.55 8.00 0.94
C ALA A 250 -0.86 8.48 1.36
N ASP A 251 -1.19 8.37 2.64
CA ASP A 251 -2.44 8.86 3.21
C ASP A 251 -2.13 9.88 4.31
N VAL A 252 -2.83 11.01 4.29
CA VAL A 252 -2.66 12.08 5.28
C VAL A 252 -2.99 11.60 6.70
N THR A 253 -3.93 10.66 6.84
CA THR A 253 -4.34 10.09 8.12
C THR A 253 -3.24 9.25 8.80
N GLU A 254 -2.25 8.77 8.04
CA GLU A 254 -1.08 8.07 8.59
C GLU A 254 -0.29 8.96 9.58
N LEU A 255 -0.39 10.27 9.42
CA LEU A 255 0.32 11.25 10.25
C LEU A 255 -0.35 11.50 11.60
N ASP A 256 -1.65 11.23 11.76
CA ASP A 256 -2.42 11.58 12.96
C ASP A 256 -1.88 10.93 14.24
N SER A 257 -1.30 9.74 14.12
CA SER A 257 -0.71 8.99 15.24
C SER A 257 0.83 8.97 15.23
N LEU A 258 1.45 9.59 14.23
CA LEU A 258 2.90 9.55 14.05
C LEU A 258 3.57 10.76 14.68
N ASP A 259 4.56 10.51 15.55
CA ASP A 259 5.41 11.56 16.10
C ASP A 259 6.35 12.09 15.00
N PRO A 260 6.33 13.40 14.70
CA PRO A 260 7.20 13.98 13.67
C PRO A 260 8.70 13.88 13.99
N GLU A 261 9.10 13.60 15.23
CA GLU A 261 10.51 13.42 15.60
C GLU A 261 11.14 12.13 15.06
N VAL A 262 10.35 11.20 14.56
CA VAL A 262 10.87 9.94 13.97
C VAL A 262 11.66 10.19 12.68
N CYS A 263 11.46 11.31 12.00
CA CYS A 263 12.07 11.58 10.69
C CYS A 263 12.57 13.05 10.57
N ASP A 264 13.36 13.30 9.54
CA ASP A 264 13.90 14.62 9.23
C ASP A 264 12.95 15.48 8.39
N GLY A 265 11.80 14.94 7.97
CA GLY A 265 10.78 15.61 7.18
C GLY A 265 9.98 14.63 6.31
N VAL A 266 9.22 15.20 5.39
CA VAL A 266 8.46 14.43 4.37
C VAL A 266 9.17 14.60 3.02
N GLY A 267 9.77 13.53 2.51
CA GLY A 267 10.51 13.58 1.24
C GLY A 267 9.65 13.27 0.02
N LEU A 268 8.45 12.71 0.23
CA LEU A 268 7.48 12.47 -0.83
C LEU A 268 6.06 12.44 -0.27
N VAL A 269 5.21 13.36 -0.71
CA VAL A 269 3.75 13.23 -0.61
C VAL A 269 3.23 12.76 -1.97
N ARG A 270 2.56 11.61 -1.99
CA ARG A 270 1.90 11.06 -3.19
C ARG A 270 0.50 11.63 -3.30
N THR A 271 0.27 12.55 -4.24
CA THR A 271 -1.00 13.26 -4.35
C THR A 271 -2.09 12.47 -5.08
N GLU A 272 -1.74 11.36 -5.73
CA GLU A 272 -2.69 10.49 -6.44
C GLU A 272 -3.81 9.99 -5.54
N LEU A 273 -3.48 9.74 -4.26
CA LEU A 273 -4.45 9.21 -3.30
C LEU A 273 -5.51 10.23 -2.86
N LEU A 274 -5.22 11.53 -2.99
CA LEU A 274 -6.24 12.56 -2.82
C LEU A 274 -7.34 12.48 -3.90
N PHE A 275 -7.07 11.75 -4.99
CA PHE A 275 -7.97 11.55 -6.12
C PHE A 275 -8.60 10.16 -6.17
N ALA A 276 -8.13 9.21 -5.34
CA ALA A 276 -8.50 7.80 -5.45
C ALA A 276 -9.98 7.52 -5.16
N ASP A 277 -10.58 8.24 -4.21
CA ASP A 277 -11.97 8.07 -3.80
C ASP A 277 -12.92 9.13 -4.39
N ALA A 278 -12.40 10.02 -5.23
CA ALA A 278 -13.19 11.12 -5.76
C ALA A 278 -13.89 10.70 -7.06
N SER A 279 -15.22 10.68 -7.06
CA SER A 279 -16.04 10.64 -8.30
C SER A 279 -15.83 11.87 -9.19
N ALA A 280 -15.11 12.88 -8.69
CA ALA A 280 -14.70 14.11 -9.36
C ALA A 280 -13.35 14.57 -8.79
N GLN A 281 -12.65 15.43 -9.54
CA GLN A 281 -11.41 16.05 -9.06
C GLN A 281 -11.61 16.73 -7.70
N PRO A 282 -10.71 16.53 -6.70
CA PRO A 282 -10.79 17.23 -5.43
C PRO A 282 -10.72 18.74 -5.60
N ALA A 283 -11.64 19.47 -4.93
CA ALA A 283 -11.68 20.91 -4.93
C ALA A 283 -10.36 21.52 -4.40
N GLU A 284 -10.04 22.75 -4.79
CA GLU A 284 -8.86 23.48 -4.33
C GLU A 284 -8.73 23.49 -2.81
N ASP A 285 -9.85 23.76 -2.10
CA ASP A 285 -9.84 23.82 -0.63
C ASP A 285 -9.54 22.46 0.02
N ALA A 286 -10.04 21.37 -0.54
CA ALA A 286 -9.74 20.03 -0.02
C ALA A 286 -8.24 19.69 -0.15
N GLN A 287 -7.64 20.01 -1.29
CA GLN A 287 -6.21 19.84 -1.50
C GLN A 287 -5.38 20.76 -0.58
N TYR A 288 -5.78 22.04 -0.47
CA TYR A 288 -5.13 23.01 0.42
C TYR A 288 -5.13 22.53 1.88
N GLU A 289 -6.27 22.05 2.39
CA GLU A 289 -6.36 21.56 3.76
C GLU A 289 -5.49 20.32 4.00
N ALA A 290 -5.43 19.40 3.04
CA ALA A 290 -4.54 18.24 3.12
C ALA A 290 -3.07 18.67 3.19
N TYR A 291 -2.62 19.57 2.32
CA TYR A 291 -1.23 20.07 2.36
C TYR A 291 -0.93 20.86 3.63
N ARG A 292 -1.88 21.67 4.10
CA ARG A 292 -1.75 22.42 5.36
C ARG A 292 -1.63 21.48 6.56
N HIS A 293 -2.40 20.39 6.60
CA HIS A 293 -2.32 19.39 7.65
C HIS A 293 -0.92 18.77 7.73
N ILE A 294 -0.37 18.34 6.57
CA ILE A 294 0.99 17.76 6.50
C ILE A 294 2.05 18.78 6.96
N LEU A 295 1.94 20.04 6.54
CA LEU A 295 2.88 21.09 6.93
C LEU A 295 2.84 21.39 8.43
N ASN A 296 1.64 21.41 9.02
CA ASN A 296 1.47 21.59 10.46
C ASN A 296 2.07 20.42 11.24
N TRP A 297 1.82 19.17 10.80
CA TRP A 297 2.42 17.98 11.39
C TRP A 297 3.96 18.04 11.33
N ALA A 298 4.51 18.44 10.19
CA ALA A 298 5.95 18.49 9.98
C ALA A 298 6.67 19.53 10.88
N ALA A 299 5.95 20.46 11.50
CA ALA A 299 6.44 21.43 12.46
C ALA A 299 7.72 22.17 11.98
N GLY A 300 7.69 22.70 10.73
CA GLY A 300 8.78 23.42 10.10
C GLY A 300 9.84 22.56 9.39
N ARG A 301 9.79 21.23 9.52
CA ARG A 301 10.63 20.31 8.73
C ARG A 301 10.25 20.38 7.24
N PRO A 302 11.18 20.07 6.31
CA PRO A 302 10.88 20.08 4.89
C PRO A 302 9.74 19.10 4.53
N VAL A 303 8.84 19.55 3.64
CA VAL A 303 7.78 18.73 3.05
C VAL A 303 7.86 18.86 1.54
N VAL A 304 8.12 17.74 0.85
CA VAL A 304 8.15 17.67 -0.60
C VAL A 304 6.85 17.06 -1.11
N VAL A 305 6.05 17.86 -1.81
CA VAL A 305 4.80 17.40 -2.44
C VAL A 305 5.06 17.17 -3.92
N ARG A 306 4.81 15.94 -4.38
CA ARG A 306 4.84 15.62 -5.80
C ARG A 306 3.53 16.05 -6.45
N THR A 307 3.61 16.80 -7.56
CA THR A 307 2.43 17.06 -8.38
C THR A 307 1.89 15.76 -8.95
N LEU A 308 0.64 15.75 -9.34
CA LEU A 308 -0.08 14.53 -9.73
C LEU A 308 0.69 13.70 -10.76
N ASP A 309 0.94 12.42 -10.44
CA ASP A 309 1.53 11.42 -11.32
C ASP A 309 0.48 10.37 -11.71
N ALA A 310 -0.54 10.83 -12.43
CA ALA A 310 -1.59 9.96 -12.97
C ALA A 310 -1.24 9.50 -14.39
N GLY A 311 -1.76 8.34 -14.78
CA GLY A 311 -1.44 7.63 -16.02
C GLY A 311 -0.58 6.40 -15.78
N GLY A 312 -0.35 5.58 -16.79
CA GLY A 312 0.35 4.31 -16.63
C GLY A 312 -0.48 3.31 -15.80
N ASP A 313 0.07 2.90 -14.67
CA ASP A 313 -0.54 2.02 -13.66
C ASP A 313 -1.55 2.72 -12.72
N LYS A 314 -1.69 4.04 -12.84
CA LYS A 314 -2.51 4.88 -11.95
C LYS A 314 -3.58 5.65 -12.73
N PRO A 315 -4.55 4.95 -13.34
CA PRO A 315 -5.63 5.63 -14.07
C PRO A 315 -6.56 6.37 -13.09
N ILE A 316 -6.94 7.59 -13.47
CA ILE A 316 -7.96 8.38 -12.76
C ILE A 316 -9.09 8.64 -13.73
N ALA A 317 -10.30 8.19 -13.39
CA ALA A 317 -11.48 8.35 -14.24
C ALA A 317 -11.75 9.81 -14.60
N GLY A 318 -11.98 10.09 -15.88
CA GLY A 318 -12.23 11.43 -16.40
C GLY A 318 -11.01 12.35 -16.54
N LEU A 319 -9.83 11.92 -16.05
CA LEU A 319 -8.58 12.69 -16.13
C LEU A 319 -7.56 12.05 -17.08
N THR A 320 -7.27 10.76 -16.89
CA THR A 320 -6.31 10.03 -17.70
C THR A 320 -6.85 9.69 -19.09
N ILE A 321 -5.95 9.39 -20.02
CA ILE A 321 -6.31 9.03 -21.40
C ILE A 321 -6.54 7.53 -21.46
N ASP A 322 -7.76 7.13 -21.83
CA ASP A 322 -8.10 5.73 -21.99
C ASP A 322 -7.56 5.15 -23.31
N GLY A 323 -7.19 3.88 -23.30
CA GLY A 323 -6.84 3.12 -24.50
C GLY A 323 -5.44 3.40 -25.07
N GLU A 324 -4.54 4.04 -24.33
CA GLU A 324 -3.14 4.15 -24.74
C GLU A 324 -2.49 2.76 -24.86
N ARG A 325 -1.76 2.51 -25.96
CA ARG A 325 -1.09 1.21 -26.19
C ARG A 325 0.09 0.96 -25.27
N ASN A 326 0.80 2.02 -24.87
CA ASN A 326 1.95 1.97 -23.98
C ASN A 326 1.82 3.06 -22.91
N PRO A 327 0.90 2.91 -21.94
CA PRO A 327 0.55 3.99 -21.03
C PRO A 327 1.72 4.44 -20.15
N PHE A 328 2.69 3.57 -19.83
CA PHE A 328 3.92 3.96 -19.12
C PHE A 328 4.84 4.88 -19.91
N LEU A 329 4.81 4.82 -21.25
CA LEU A 329 5.57 5.67 -22.17
C LEU A 329 4.72 6.83 -22.73
N GLY A 330 3.46 6.90 -22.35
CA GLY A 330 2.46 7.82 -22.88
C GLY A 330 2.29 9.11 -22.06
N VAL A 331 1.05 9.54 -21.95
CA VAL A 331 0.66 10.79 -21.30
C VAL A 331 0.43 10.54 -19.81
N ARG A 332 1.51 10.68 -19.01
CA ARG A 332 1.46 10.58 -17.54
C ARG A 332 2.29 11.70 -16.88
N GLY A 333 2.08 11.92 -15.59
CA GLY A 333 2.82 12.89 -14.80
C GLY A 333 2.71 14.31 -15.37
N VAL A 334 3.83 15.01 -15.52
CA VAL A 334 3.85 16.40 -16.03
C VAL A 334 3.26 16.50 -17.43
N ARG A 335 3.39 15.48 -18.28
CA ARG A 335 2.81 15.50 -19.64
C ARG A 335 1.29 15.57 -19.56
N LEU A 336 0.66 14.80 -18.67
CA LEU A 336 -0.78 14.88 -18.42
C LEU A 336 -1.17 16.25 -17.86
N SER A 337 -0.40 16.75 -16.89
CA SER A 337 -0.63 18.05 -16.25
C SER A 337 -0.60 19.21 -17.25
N LEU A 338 0.28 19.16 -18.24
CA LEU A 338 0.39 20.18 -19.30
C LEU A 338 -0.67 20.03 -20.40
N VAL A 339 -1.28 18.86 -20.56
CA VAL A 339 -2.43 18.62 -21.47
C VAL A 339 -3.74 18.94 -20.77
N ARG A 340 -3.88 18.61 -19.49
CA ARG A 340 -5.06 18.85 -18.64
C ARG A 340 -4.76 20.01 -17.70
N THR A 341 -4.67 21.22 -18.21
CA THR A 341 -4.17 22.39 -17.46
C THR A 341 -5.11 22.83 -16.34
N GLU A 342 -6.43 22.75 -16.52
CA GLU A 342 -7.39 23.20 -15.49
C GLU A 342 -7.27 22.41 -14.17
N PRO A 343 -7.29 21.06 -14.16
CA PRO A 343 -7.02 20.29 -12.95
C PRO A 343 -5.66 20.60 -12.32
N PHE A 344 -4.66 20.82 -13.14
CA PHE A 344 -3.33 21.14 -12.67
C PHE A 344 -3.23 22.53 -12.03
N ARG A 345 -3.89 23.55 -12.61
CA ARG A 345 -3.97 24.89 -12.02
C ARG A 345 -4.62 24.88 -10.62
N VAL A 346 -5.69 24.09 -10.45
CA VAL A 346 -6.30 23.90 -9.13
C VAL A 346 -5.29 23.36 -8.12
N GLN A 347 -4.48 22.35 -8.49
CA GLN A 347 -3.42 21.82 -7.63
C GLN A 347 -2.35 22.88 -7.33
N LEU A 348 -1.89 23.64 -8.33
CA LEU A 348 -0.87 24.67 -8.15
C LEU A 348 -1.36 25.80 -7.22
N ARG A 349 -2.65 26.21 -7.33
CA ARG A 349 -3.26 27.19 -6.41
C ARG A 349 -3.28 26.67 -4.97
N ALA A 350 -3.73 25.44 -4.77
CA ALA A 350 -3.74 24.82 -3.44
C ALA A 350 -2.33 24.74 -2.82
N LEU A 351 -1.33 24.35 -3.62
CA LEU A 351 0.08 24.31 -3.20
C LEU A 351 0.64 25.72 -2.88
N ALA A 352 0.34 26.71 -3.70
CA ALA A 352 0.77 28.10 -3.48
C ALA A 352 0.20 28.69 -2.19
N ARG A 353 -1.09 28.43 -1.91
CA ARG A 353 -1.75 28.80 -0.65
C ARG A 353 -1.14 28.07 0.55
N ALA A 354 -0.90 26.76 0.41
CA ALA A 354 -0.31 25.96 1.47
C ALA A 354 1.14 26.37 1.79
N ALA A 355 1.89 26.82 0.81
CA ALA A 355 3.30 27.15 0.94
C ALA A 355 3.59 28.24 2.00
N VAL A 356 2.63 29.11 2.34
CA VAL A 356 2.81 30.15 3.37
C VAL A 356 2.87 29.56 4.79
N HIS A 357 2.39 28.33 5.00
CA HIS A 357 2.28 27.71 6.33
C HIS A 357 3.51 26.91 6.77
N GLY A 358 4.49 26.70 5.90
CA GLY A 358 5.66 25.91 6.28
C GLY A 358 6.75 25.82 5.22
N ASN A 359 7.62 24.85 5.37
CA ASN A 359 8.75 24.58 4.47
C ASN A 359 8.30 23.62 3.35
N LEU A 360 7.40 24.09 2.49
CA LEU A 360 6.91 23.35 1.33
C LEU A 360 7.90 23.44 0.18
N LYS A 361 8.20 22.30 -0.45
CA LYS A 361 8.87 22.16 -1.75
C LYS A 361 7.94 21.40 -2.69
N VAL A 362 7.94 21.71 -3.97
CA VAL A 362 7.11 21.03 -4.98
C VAL A 362 8.00 20.29 -5.98
N MET A 363 7.66 19.05 -6.24
CA MET A 363 8.39 18.14 -7.12
C MET A 363 7.53 17.75 -8.31
N VAL A 364 8.06 17.91 -9.51
CA VAL A 364 7.38 17.57 -10.77
C VAL A 364 7.82 16.18 -11.25
N PRO A 365 6.88 15.22 -11.45
CA PRO A 365 7.20 13.87 -11.93
C PRO A 365 7.36 13.82 -13.45
N MET A 366 8.04 12.79 -13.96
CA MET A 366 8.16 12.42 -15.39
C MET A 366 8.78 13.49 -16.30
N VAL A 367 9.56 14.40 -15.72
CA VAL A 367 10.23 15.48 -16.48
C VAL A 367 11.26 14.88 -17.45
N THR A 368 11.19 15.31 -18.71
CA THR A 368 12.05 14.83 -19.79
C THR A 368 12.87 15.94 -20.43
N VAL A 369 12.30 17.14 -20.53
CA VAL A 369 12.93 18.30 -21.15
C VAL A 369 12.75 19.56 -20.28
N PRO A 370 13.68 20.54 -20.34
CA PRO A 370 13.63 21.75 -19.51
C PRO A 370 12.34 22.58 -19.68
N THR A 371 11.78 22.61 -20.89
CA THR A 371 10.58 23.39 -21.20
C THR A 371 9.34 22.93 -20.41
N GLU A 372 9.29 21.67 -19.96
CA GLU A 372 8.21 21.18 -19.09
C GLU A 372 8.25 21.89 -17.72
N LEU A 373 9.43 22.05 -17.14
CA LEU A 373 9.60 22.77 -15.87
C LEU A 373 9.38 24.28 -16.02
N GLU A 374 9.82 24.85 -17.13
CA GLU A 374 9.58 26.27 -17.44
C GLU A 374 8.08 26.56 -17.52
N ALA A 375 7.31 25.68 -18.20
CA ALA A 375 5.86 25.78 -18.28
C ALA A 375 5.21 25.70 -16.90
N VAL A 376 5.60 24.72 -16.07
CA VAL A 376 5.09 24.58 -14.69
C VAL A 376 5.42 25.81 -13.86
N ARG A 377 6.63 26.34 -13.95
CA ARG A 377 7.06 27.56 -13.22
C ARG A 377 6.25 28.78 -13.63
N SER A 378 6.00 28.94 -14.95
CA SER A 378 5.16 30.02 -15.47
C SER A 378 3.73 29.92 -14.94
N MET A 379 3.13 28.73 -15.00
CA MET A 379 1.79 28.50 -14.47
C MET A 379 1.71 28.79 -12.96
N PHE A 380 2.71 28.40 -12.18
CA PHE A 380 2.76 28.73 -10.74
C PHE A 380 2.78 30.24 -10.50
N GLN A 381 3.60 30.98 -11.24
CA GLN A 381 3.67 32.44 -11.14
C GLN A 381 2.35 33.12 -11.51
N GLU A 382 1.68 32.62 -12.56
CA GLU A 382 0.36 33.09 -12.97
C GLU A 382 -0.68 32.90 -11.88
N GLU A 383 -0.74 31.68 -11.27
CA GLU A 383 -1.70 31.37 -10.21
C GLU A 383 -1.44 32.17 -8.94
N VAL A 384 -0.17 32.34 -8.52
CA VAL A 384 0.17 33.20 -7.39
C VAL A 384 -0.25 34.65 -7.67
N GLY A 385 0.01 35.17 -8.87
CA GLY A 385 -0.42 36.52 -9.25
C GLY A 385 -1.95 36.68 -9.28
N MET A 386 -2.73 35.63 -9.57
CA MET A 386 -4.19 35.66 -9.44
C MET A 386 -4.62 35.67 -7.97
N LEU A 387 -4.05 34.78 -7.14
CA LEU A 387 -4.34 34.73 -5.70
C LEU A 387 -4.03 36.06 -4.99
N GLU A 388 -2.92 36.70 -5.33
CA GLU A 388 -2.55 38.00 -4.78
C GLU A 388 -3.56 39.11 -5.15
N ARG A 389 -4.10 39.10 -6.39
CA ARG A 389 -5.18 40.02 -6.78
C ARG A 389 -6.47 39.80 -6.01
N ASP A 390 -6.72 38.54 -5.63
CA ASP A 390 -7.86 38.16 -4.80
C ASP A 390 -7.60 38.36 -3.28
N ALA A 391 -6.46 38.95 -2.91
CA ALA A 391 -6.00 39.16 -1.55
C ALA A 391 -5.84 37.85 -0.75
N ILE A 392 -5.57 36.75 -1.42
CA ILE A 392 -5.28 35.44 -0.82
C ILE A 392 -3.77 35.28 -0.66
N ALA A 393 -3.32 34.98 0.56
CA ALA A 393 -1.90 34.77 0.84
C ALA A 393 -1.37 33.54 0.11
N ALA A 394 -0.37 33.71 -0.73
CA ALA A 394 0.25 32.66 -1.52
C ALA A 394 1.72 32.97 -1.80
N LYS A 395 2.52 31.96 -2.10
CA LYS A 395 3.88 32.12 -2.62
C LYS A 395 4.26 30.96 -3.54
N VAL A 396 5.17 31.19 -4.48
CA VAL A 396 5.78 30.12 -5.26
C VAL A 396 6.75 29.35 -4.38
N PRO A 397 6.53 28.05 -4.10
CA PRO A 397 7.48 27.24 -3.36
C PRO A 397 8.70 26.89 -4.21
N PRO A 398 9.85 26.47 -3.62
CA PRO A 398 10.95 25.88 -4.35
C PRO A 398 10.47 24.74 -5.26
N LEU A 399 10.89 24.77 -6.53
CA LEU A 399 10.46 23.84 -7.56
C LEU A 399 11.60 22.89 -7.94
N GLY A 400 11.43 21.61 -7.63
CA GLY A 400 12.32 20.54 -8.03
C GLY A 400 11.66 19.56 -9.02
N MET A 401 12.40 18.54 -9.37
CA MET A 401 11.89 17.48 -10.24
C MET A 401 12.20 16.09 -9.70
N MET A 402 11.35 15.12 -10.06
CA MET A 402 11.67 13.72 -9.89
C MET A 402 12.53 13.26 -11.06
N VAL A 403 13.73 12.77 -10.74
CA VAL A 403 14.65 12.22 -11.75
C VAL A 403 14.36 10.73 -11.88
N GLU A 404 13.52 10.39 -12.83
CA GLU A 404 13.05 9.03 -13.04
C GLU A 404 13.01 8.65 -14.54
N VAL A 405 13.19 9.64 -15.43
CA VAL A 405 13.37 9.42 -16.86
C VAL A 405 14.88 9.40 -17.17
N PRO A 406 15.39 8.39 -17.89
CA PRO A 406 16.82 8.27 -18.19
C PRO A 406 17.43 9.51 -18.85
N ALA A 407 16.69 10.20 -19.72
CA ALA A 407 17.14 11.43 -20.36
C ALA A 407 17.50 12.51 -19.32
N ALA A 408 16.69 12.69 -18.29
CA ALA A 408 16.95 13.64 -17.21
C ALA A 408 18.12 13.19 -16.32
N ALA A 409 18.27 11.89 -16.07
CA ALA A 409 19.36 11.34 -15.26
C ALA A 409 20.72 11.40 -15.98
N ILE A 410 20.74 11.37 -17.31
CA ILE A 410 21.97 11.48 -18.14
C ILE A 410 22.48 12.92 -18.16
N ALA A 411 21.59 13.89 -18.30
CA ALA A 411 21.95 15.32 -18.48
C ALA A 411 21.25 16.21 -17.43
N PRO A 412 21.49 16.01 -16.11
CA PRO A 412 20.84 16.79 -15.07
C PRO A 412 21.19 18.30 -15.12
N GLU A 413 22.31 18.64 -15.75
CA GLU A 413 22.83 20.00 -15.87
C GLU A 413 21.96 20.93 -16.74
N VAL A 414 21.09 20.38 -17.58
CA VAL A 414 20.23 21.22 -18.43
C VAL A 414 18.99 21.74 -17.69
N PHE A 415 18.67 21.20 -16.50
CA PHE A 415 17.46 21.55 -15.75
C PHE A 415 17.74 22.62 -14.70
N ASN A 416 16.97 23.70 -14.75
CA ASN A 416 17.00 24.76 -13.73
C ASN A 416 15.99 24.41 -12.62
N VAL A 417 16.48 23.79 -11.55
CA VAL A 417 15.68 23.32 -10.41
C VAL A 417 16.31 23.71 -9.07
N ASP A 418 15.48 23.76 -8.03
CA ASP A 418 15.92 24.03 -6.68
C ASP A 418 16.42 22.74 -5.97
N PHE A 419 15.95 21.56 -6.42
CA PHE A 419 16.38 20.25 -5.90
C PHE A 419 16.04 19.12 -6.85
N PHE A 420 16.72 17.97 -6.67
CA PHE A 420 16.42 16.69 -7.33
C PHE A 420 15.90 15.68 -6.32
N SER A 421 14.93 14.85 -6.74
CA SER A 421 14.54 13.63 -6.02
C SER A 421 14.55 12.47 -7.00
N ILE A 422 15.36 11.44 -6.74
CA ILE A 422 15.52 10.30 -7.65
C ILE A 422 14.38 9.31 -7.40
N GLY A 423 13.55 9.06 -8.41
CA GLY A 423 12.51 8.04 -8.41
C GLY A 423 13.07 6.71 -8.92
N SER A 424 13.71 5.93 -8.04
CA SER A 424 14.46 4.72 -8.44
C SER A 424 13.61 3.64 -9.10
N ASN A 425 12.32 3.56 -8.78
CA ASN A 425 11.42 2.55 -9.32
C ASN A 425 11.19 2.76 -10.83
N ASP A 426 10.72 3.95 -11.20
CA ASP A 426 10.49 4.29 -12.60
C ASP A 426 11.82 4.43 -13.37
N LEU A 427 12.89 4.94 -12.73
CA LEU A 427 14.21 4.99 -13.34
C LEU A 427 14.70 3.59 -13.71
N ALA A 428 14.60 2.62 -12.80
CA ALA A 428 14.98 1.23 -13.09
C ALA A 428 14.14 0.65 -14.24
N GLN A 429 12.82 0.82 -14.19
CA GLN A 429 11.89 0.37 -15.22
C GLN A 429 12.27 0.90 -16.62
N TYR A 430 12.53 2.21 -16.74
CA TYR A 430 12.83 2.82 -18.03
C TYR A 430 14.26 2.54 -18.52
N VAL A 431 15.22 2.37 -17.62
CA VAL A 431 16.61 2.00 -17.98
C VAL A 431 16.69 0.57 -18.47
N THR A 432 15.96 -0.35 -17.84
CA THR A 432 15.99 -1.78 -18.16
C THR A 432 14.92 -2.19 -19.18
N ALA A 433 13.98 -1.27 -19.51
CA ALA A 433 12.81 -1.55 -20.35
C ALA A 433 11.96 -2.71 -19.84
N ALA A 434 11.89 -2.90 -18.52
CA ALA A 434 11.16 -3.98 -17.86
C ALA A 434 10.06 -3.38 -16.98
N GLY A 435 8.80 -3.74 -17.24
CA GLY A 435 7.65 -3.31 -16.44
C GLY A 435 7.66 -3.99 -15.07
N ARG A 436 7.53 -3.22 -14.00
CA ARG A 436 7.53 -3.70 -12.62
C ARG A 436 6.28 -4.52 -12.26
N ASP A 437 5.20 -4.31 -12.99
CA ASP A 437 3.92 -4.99 -12.88
C ASP A 437 3.80 -6.25 -13.75
N ASN A 438 4.84 -6.57 -14.51
CA ASN A 438 4.91 -7.76 -15.35
C ASN A 438 5.86 -8.79 -14.71
N GLU A 439 5.31 -9.80 -14.06
CA GLU A 439 6.07 -10.85 -13.35
C GLU A 439 7.17 -11.51 -14.20
N ALA A 440 6.95 -11.64 -15.51
CA ALA A 440 7.90 -12.27 -16.41
C ALA A 440 9.23 -11.49 -16.59
N VAL A 441 9.23 -10.20 -16.29
CA VAL A 441 10.38 -9.30 -16.51
C VAL A 441 10.69 -8.39 -15.32
N SER A 442 9.87 -8.39 -14.28
CA SER A 442 10.02 -7.50 -13.12
C SER A 442 11.38 -7.62 -12.42
N GLU A 443 11.97 -8.82 -12.41
CA GLU A 443 13.31 -9.07 -11.87
C GLU A 443 14.42 -8.30 -12.60
N LEU A 444 14.19 -7.92 -13.86
CA LEU A 444 15.14 -7.10 -14.63
C LEU A 444 15.17 -5.64 -14.16
N ALA A 445 14.09 -5.15 -13.53
CA ALA A 445 14.01 -3.79 -12.98
C ALA A 445 14.76 -3.67 -11.64
N ASP A 446 15.93 -4.28 -11.53
CA ASP A 446 16.76 -4.27 -10.34
C ASP A 446 17.40 -2.87 -10.12
N PRO A 447 17.18 -2.22 -8.95
CA PRO A 447 17.79 -0.95 -8.61
C PRO A 447 19.33 -1.04 -8.47
N LEU A 448 19.89 -2.25 -8.30
CA LEU A 448 21.34 -2.52 -8.30
C LEU A 448 21.92 -2.71 -9.71
N ASN A 449 21.10 -2.65 -10.76
CA ASN A 449 21.60 -2.70 -12.13
C ASN A 449 22.69 -1.64 -12.32
N PRO A 450 23.88 -2.01 -12.88
CA PRO A 450 25.01 -1.08 -13.04
C PRO A 450 24.66 0.19 -13.84
N ALA A 451 23.75 0.11 -14.81
CA ALA A 451 23.30 1.28 -15.57
C ALA A 451 22.46 2.23 -14.69
N VAL A 452 21.56 1.70 -13.87
CA VAL A 452 20.76 2.47 -12.92
C VAL A 452 21.66 3.17 -11.90
N LEU A 453 22.60 2.45 -11.30
CA LEU A 453 23.55 3.00 -10.31
C LEU A 453 24.44 4.09 -10.93
N ARG A 454 24.88 3.94 -12.19
CA ARG A 454 25.63 4.99 -12.88
C ARG A 454 24.83 6.27 -13.05
N LEU A 455 23.56 6.17 -13.39
CA LEU A 455 22.66 7.31 -13.53
C LEU A 455 22.41 7.98 -12.19
N ILE A 456 22.14 7.21 -11.14
CA ILE A 456 22.00 7.73 -9.77
C ILE A 456 23.28 8.50 -9.36
N ALA A 457 24.45 7.88 -9.53
CA ALA A 457 25.73 8.50 -9.21
C ALA A 457 26.02 9.76 -10.05
N ASN A 458 25.56 9.81 -11.30
CA ASN A 458 25.68 10.99 -12.15
C ASN A 458 24.88 12.17 -11.59
N VAL A 459 23.59 11.95 -11.25
CA VAL A 459 22.72 12.98 -10.68
C VAL A 459 23.25 13.47 -9.32
N VAL A 460 23.65 12.56 -8.44
CA VAL A 460 24.22 12.89 -7.11
C VAL A 460 25.50 13.70 -7.26
N ARG A 461 26.39 13.35 -8.16
CA ARG A 461 27.63 14.07 -8.42
C ARG A 461 27.38 15.47 -8.97
N TYR A 462 26.46 15.59 -9.92
CA TYR A 462 26.08 16.89 -10.47
C TYR A 462 25.46 17.78 -9.36
N GLY A 463 24.48 17.25 -8.60
CA GLY A 463 23.86 17.99 -7.51
C GLY A 463 24.88 18.51 -6.51
N ALA A 464 25.82 17.66 -6.08
CA ALA A 464 26.90 18.07 -5.18
C ALA A 464 27.79 19.16 -5.77
N SER A 465 28.11 19.12 -7.07
CA SER A 465 28.95 20.12 -7.73
C SER A 465 28.23 21.45 -7.98
N ALA A 466 26.92 21.40 -8.21
CA ALA A 466 26.07 22.55 -8.50
C ALA A 466 25.44 23.18 -7.25
N GLY A 467 25.59 22.54 -6.09
CA GLY A 467 24.93 22.98 -4.84
C GLY A 467 23.42 22.74 -4.87
N VAL A 468 22.94 21.75 -5.64
CA VAL A 468 21.53 21.36 -5.74
C VAL A 468 21.28 20.13 -4.88
N ASP A 469 20.39 20.26 -3.88
CA ASP A 469 20.01 19.17 -3.00
C ASP A 469 19.53 17.94 -3.81
N THR A 470 20.05 16.76 -3.49
CA THR A 470 19.67 15.52 -4.18
C THR A 470 19.26 14.45 -3.17
N SER A 471 18.02 13.95 -3.33
CA SER A 471 17.44 12.87 -2.53
C SER A 471 17.02 11.68 -3.39
N LEU A 472 16.66 10.57 -2.76
CA LEU A 472 16.05 9.41 -3.40
C LEU A 472 14.82 8.97 -2.60
N CYS A 473 13.68 8.74 -3.28
CA CYS A 473 12.41 8.41 -2.65
C CYS A 473 11.79 7.07 -3.12
N GLY A 474 12.48 6.31 -3.96
CA GLY A 474 12.04 4.98 -4.38
C GLY A 474 12.24 3.91 -3.29
N ASP A 475 11.62 2.74 -3.49
CA ASP A 475 11.62 1.63 -2.53
C ASP A 475 13.02 1.08 -2.24
N ALA A 476 13.94 1.24 -3.18
CA ALA A 476 15.36 0.88 -3.04
C ALA A 476 16.02 1.49 -1.78
N ALA A 477 15.59 2.66 -1.32
CA ALA A 477 16.13 3.31 -0.12
C ALA A 477 15.79 2.54 1.18
N ALA A 478 14.73 1.76 1.18
CA ALA A 478 14.28 0.98 2.34
C ALA A 478 14.89 -0.42 2.42
N ASP A 479 15.58 -0.89 1.37
CA ASP A 479 16.23 -2.19 1.33
C ASP A 479 17.63 -2.11 1.97
N PRO A 480 17.88 -2.83 3.08
CA PRO A 480 19.20 -2.86 3.74
C PRO A 480 20.34 -3.39 2.85
N ASN A 481 20.03 -4.17 1.82
CA ASN A 481 21.04 -4.72 0.89
C ASN A 481 21.42 -3.70 -0.19
N VAL A 482 20.49 -2.84 -0.58
CA VAL A 482 20.67 -1.81 -1.63
C VAL A 482 21.24 -0.51 -1.04
N LEU A 483 20.79 -0.15 0.16
CA LEU A 483 21.15 1.10 0.85
C LEU A 483 22.66 1.38 0.93
N PRO A 484 23.55 0.40 1.26
CA PRO A 484 24.99 0.65 1.30
C PRO A 484 25.55 1.13 -0.05
N THR A 485 25.09 0.53 -1.15
CA THR A 485 25.50 0.90 -2.51
C THR A 485 25.04 2.30 -2.87
N LEU A 486 23.81 2.66 -2.56
CA LEU A 486 23.27 4.01 -2.80
C LEU A 486 24.07 5.08 -2.04
N LEU A 487 24.39 4.83 -0.77
CA LEU A 487 25.18 5.77 0.04
C LEU A 487 26.64 5.87 -0.48
N SER A 488 27.19 4.78 -1.03
CA SER A 488 28.51 4.77 -1.67
C SER A 488 28.56 5.60 -2.95
N CYS A 489 27.44 5.75 -3.67
CA CYS A 489 27.30 6.68 -4.80
C CYS A 489 27.35 8.17 -4.39
N GLY A 490 27.39 8.47 -3.09
CA GLY A 490 27.40 9.83 -2.55
C GLY A 490 26.06 10.35 -2.08
N LEU A 491 24.99 9.56 -2.18
CA LEU A 491 23.66 9.96 -1.69
C LEU A 491 23.67 10.20 -0.17
N ARG A 492 23.01 11.29 0.29
CA ARG A 492 22.97 11.69 1.70
C ARG A 492 21.56 12.06 2.19
N SER A 493 20.56 11.95 1.32
CA SER A 493 19.17 12.20 1.65
C SER A 493 18.30 11.11 1.00
N ILE A 494 17.50 10.45 1.81
CA ILE A 494 16.60 9.37 1.38
C ILE A 494 15.21 9.58 1.98
N SER A 495 14.18 9.07 1.30
CA SER A 495 12.83 9.07 1.80
C SER A 495 12.25 7.66 1.69
N VAL A 496 11.68 7.16 2.78
CA VAL A 496 11.22 5.77 2.93
C VAL A 496 9.82 5.71 3.52
N GLY A 497 9.14 4.59 3.35
CA GLY A 497 7.86 4.36 4.03
C GLY A 497 8.02 4.46 5.57
N ILE A 498 6.99 4.95 6.24
CA ILE A 498 6.96 5.22 7.69
C ILE A 498 7.47 4.03 8.50
N ALA A 499 6.97 2.83 8.21
CA ALA A 499 7.35 1.59 8.89
C ALA A 499 8.84 1.21 8.73
N SER A 500 9.53 1.78 7.74
CA SER A 500 10.94 1.46 7.43
C SER A 500 11.94 2.39 8.12
N VAL A 501 11.52 3.53 8.66
CA VAL A 501 12.42 4.56 9.19
C VAL A 501 13.39 4.02 10.24
N GLY A 502 12.88 3.35 11.27
CA GLY A 502 13.72 2.82 12.36
C GLY A 502 14.73 1.79 11.85
N ARG A 503 14.30 0.89 10.95
CA ARG A 503 15.15 -0.14 10.34
C ARG A 503 16.25 0.47 9.48
N VAL A 504 15.92 1.46 8.68
CA VAL A 504 16.87 2.16 7.81
C VAL A 504 17.89 2.95 8.63
N LYS A 505 17.45 3.71 9.64
CA LYS A 505 18.36 4.42 10.55
C LYS A 505 19.29 3.46 11.31
N ALA A 506 18.76 2.30 11.77
CA ALA A 506 19.56 1.26 12.40
C ALA A 506 20.57 0.62 11.43
N ALA A 507 20.21 0.46 10.16
CA ALA A 507 21.12 -0.04 9.13
C ALA A 507 22.24 0.98 8.85
N ILE A 508 21.91 2.26 8.65
CA ILE A 508 22.89 3.34 8.44
C ILE A 508 23.92 3.39 9.58
N ALA A 509 23.48 3.28 10.82
CA ALA A 509 24.36 3.31 11.99
C ALA A 509 25.41 2.17 12.03
N LYS A 510 25.22 1.11 11.25
CA LYS A 510 26.16 -0.03 11.14
C LYS A 510 27.15 0.15 10.00
N LEU A 511 26.93 1.06 9.06
CA LEU A 511 27.76 1.24 7.87
C LEU A 511 29.02 2.05 8.16
N ASP A 512 30.08 1.73 7.43
CA ASP A 512 31.32 2.49 7.35
C ASP A 512 31.61 2.78 5.87
N LEU A 513 31.29 4.00 5.43
CA LEU A 513 31.41 4.38 4.02
C LEU A 513 32.87 4.57 3.58
N SER A 514 33.76 4.86 4.52
CA SER A 514 35.19 5.00 4.23
C SER A 514 35.82 3.64 3.87
N ALA A 515 35.44 2.58 4.59
CA ALA A 515 35.89 1.22 4.33
C ALA A 515 35.32 0.67 3.00
N MET A 516 34.10 1.06 2.62
CA MET A 516 33.46 0.63 1.38
C MET A 516 34.11 1.23 0.12
N LYS A 517 34.59 2.48 0.19
CA LYS A 517 35.30 3.14 -0.92
C LYS A 517 36.64 2.48 -1.24
N SER A 518 37.30 1.88 -0.26
CA SER A 518 38.61 1.22 -0.45
C SER A 518 38.48 -0.17 -1.05
N GLY A 519 37.29 -0.78 -1.09
CA GLY A 519 37.02 -2.12 -1.65
C GLY A 519 36.40 -2.13 -3.05
N ALA A 520 36.04 -0.98 -3.62
CA ALA A 520 35.43 -0.93 -4.95
C ALA A 520 36.51 -1.18 -6.02
N PRO A 521 36.31 -2.13 -6.99
CA PRO A 521 37.23 -2.23 -8.13
C PRO A 521 37.19 -0.92 -8.90
N THR A 522 38.37 -0.35 -9.11
CA THR A 522 38.58 0.84 -9.95
C THR A 522 38.15 0.47 -11.37
N THR A 523 36.91 0.81 -11.74
CA THR A 523 36.50 0.75 -13.14
C THR A 523 37.06 1.97 -13.84
N ALA A 524 38.12 1.75 -14.60
CA ALA A 524 38.69 2.68 -15.59
C ALA A 524 37.66 2.97 -16.69
#